data_60a4ffd094e76c44e49965b36c263853
#
_entry.id   60a4ffd094e76c44e49965b36c263853
#
_cell.length_a   1.000
_cell.length_b   1.000
_cell.length_c   1.000
_cell.angle_alpha   90.00
_cell.angle_beta   90.00
_cell.angle_gamma   90.00
#
_symmetry.space_group_name_H-M   'P 1'
#
loop_
_entity.id
_entity.type
_entity.pdbx_description
1 polymer ?
#
loop_
_entity_poly.entity_id
_entity_poly.type
_entity_poly.pdbx_seq_one_letter_code
_entity_poly.pdbx_strand_id
1 'polypeptide(L)'
;MADFYQNGIVTTLHNLENRSVEALESELNEFAKKRPLGLILPSLFSELEGKALPATIDHIAKVPYLNEVVIGLDRATKEQYQYALKFFSHLPQQHRVLWNDGPRLQALDEELRKLGLAPKELGKGRNVWYCMGFVLASNRVESVALHDCDILTYDRSLLARLIYPVANPQFNYEFCKGFYARVADGKINGRVSRLLVTPLLRALKHTLGQNDYLEFMDSFRYPLAGEFSFRRDVLNDIRIPSDWGLEIGVLSEMHRNYSHNRLCQSDIADAYDHKHQDLSLNNDQGGLSKMSIDITKALFRKLATQGTVFNTETFRTIKATYFRIALDFIETYHNDAVMNGLKLDIHSEEKAVELFAKNIMKAGTSFLDNPMETPFIPSWNRVVSAKPDVLECLLRAVEEDHKEFLGQ
;
A
#
# COMPACT_ATOMS: atom_id res chain seq x y z
N MET A 1 27.77 -7.92 23.28
CA MET A 1 27.37 -7.70 21.85
C MET A 1 25.91 -8.01 21.77
N ALA A 2 25.05 -7.05 21.32
CA ALA A 2 23.66 -7.35 21.13
C ALA A 2 23.51 -8.00 19.75
N ASP A 3 22.99 -9.21 19.70
CA ASP A 3 22.75 -9.88 18.43
C ASP A 3 21.45 -9.38 17.80
N PHE A 4 21.48 -9.13 16.51
CA PHE A 4 20.26 -8.90 15.74
C PHE A 4 19.47 -10.19 15.64
N TYR A 5 18.22 -10.18 16.09
CA TYR A 5 17.33 -11.31 15.92
C TYR A 5 16.03 -10.87 15.20
N GLN A 6 15.40 -11.83 14.57
CA GLN A 6 14.15 -11.62 13.89
C GLN A 6 13.02 -11.46 14.91
N ASN A 7 12.39 -10.29 14.95
CA ASN A 7 11.30 -10.01 15.88
C ASN A 7 9.94 -10.25 15.19
N GLY A 8 9.05 -10.96 15.89
CA GLY A 8 7.76 -11.37 15.33
C GLY A 8 7.87 -12.59 14.40
N ILE A 9 6.83 -12.84 13.60
CA ILE A 9 6.72 -14.04 12.75
C ILE A 9 7.00 -13.77 11.27
N VAL A 10 7.33 -12.55 10.91
CA VAL A 10 7.66 -12.12 9.54
C VAL A 10 9.15 -11.77 9.47
N THR A 11 9.83 -12.30 8.46
CA THR A 11 11.26 -12.01 8.25
C THR A 11 11.50 -10.52 8.03
N THR A 12 12.46 -9.94 8.77
CA THR A 12 12.86 -8.54 8.64
C THR A 12 14.25 -8.44 8.01
N LEU A 13 14.34 -7.77 6.87
CA LEU A 13 15.59 -7.49 6.17
C LEU A 13 16.03 -6.05 6.49
N HIS A 14 17.14 -5.94 7.22
CA HIS A 14 17.65 -4.66 7.71
C HIS A 14 18.67 -4.04 6.75
N ASN A 15 18.83 -2.73 6.86
CA ASN A 15 19.94 -2.00 6.23
C ASN A 15 21.14 -1.98 7.18
N LEU A 16 21.98 -3.03 7.18
CA LEU A 16 23.04 -3.22 8.19
C LEU A 16 24.35 -2.49 7.86
N GLU A 17 24.73 -2.40 6.58
CA GLU A 17 26.02 -1.85 6.14
C GLU A 17 25.86 -0.73 5.09
N ASN A 18 24.68 -0.17 4.96
CA ASN A 18 24.39 0.87 3.97
C ASN A 18 24.97 0.54 2.58
N ARG A 19 24.69 -0.67 2.10
CA ARG A 19 25.14 -1.18 0.81
C ARG A 19 24.76 -0.20 -0.31
N SER A 20 25.71 0.11 -1.21
CA SER A 20 25.45 1.10 -2.25
C SER A 20 24.34 0.68 -3.21
N VAL A 21 23.60 1.65 -3.74
CA VAL A 21 22.53 1.39 -4.69
C VAL A 21 23.04 0.73 -5.97
N GLU A 22 24.23 1.11 -6.43
CA GLU A 22 24.88 0.55 -7.61
C GLU A 22 25.19 -0.95 -7.45
N ALA A 23 25.60 -1.37 -6.26
CA ALA A 23 25.83 -2.78 -5.97
C ALA A 23 24.51 -3.59 -5.98
N LEU A 24 23.45 -3.03 -5.43
CA LEU A 24 22.12 -3.64 -5.47
C LEU A 24 21.58 -3.72 -6.91
N GLU A 25 21.70 -2.64 -7.67
CA GLU A 25 21.25 -2.56 -9.06
C GLU A 25 22.03 -3.51 -9.99
N SER A 26 23.32 -3.70 -9.75
CA SER A 26 24.13 -4.68 -10.50
C SER A 26 23.58 -6.09 -10.35
N GLU A 27 23.24 -6.51 -9.12
CA GLU A 27 22.64 -7.82 -8.89
C GLU A 27 21.20 -7.90 -9.43
N LEU A 28 20.39 -6.85 -9.26
CA LEU A 28 19.03 -6.80 -9.80
C LEU A 28 19.02 -6.90 -11.32
N ASN A 29 20.01 -6.35 -12.04
CA ASN A 29 20.18 -6.54 -13.47
C ASN A 29 20.40 -8.02 -13.83
N GLU A 30 21.19 -8.74 -13.04
CA GLU A 30 21.38 -10.19 -13.27
C GLU A 30 20.10 -10.97 -12.93
N PHE A 31 19.37 -10.58 -11.89
CA PHE A 31 18.10 -11.21 -11.52
C PHE A 31 17.02 -10.97 -12.57
N ALA A 32 16.97 -9.77 -13.14
CA ALA A 32 16.00 -9.38 -14.17
C ALA A 32 16.11 -10.22 -15.45
N LYS A 33 17.29 -10.79 -15.75
CA LYS A 33 17.47 -11.72 -16.88
C LYS A 33 16.67 -13.02 -16.70
N LYS A 34 16.42 -13.42 -15.45
CA LYS A 34 15.66 -14.64 -15.11
C LYS A 34 14.25 -14.33 -14.63
N ARG A 35 14.06 -13.21 -13.96
CA ARG A 35 12.81 -12.72 -13.41
C ARG A 35 12.65 -11.25 -13.79
N PRO A 36 12.11 -10.96 -14.96
CA PRO A 36 11.87 -9.59 -15.40
C PRO A 36 11.10 -8.78 -14.35
N LEU A 37 11.50 -7.52 -14.12
CA LEU A 37 11.02 -6.71 -13.01
C LEU A 37 10.16 -5.55 -13.50
N GLY A 38 9.11 -5.23 -12.76
CA GLY A 38 8.20 -4.13 -13.05
C GLY A 38 7.96 -3.21 -11.86
N LEU A 39 7.41 -2.05 -12.17
CA LEU A 39 6.99 -1.06 -11.20
C LEU A 39 5.57 -0.57 -11.50
N ILE A 40 4.71 -0.53 -10.49
CA ILE A 40 3.39 0.08 -10.54
C ILE A 40 3.43 1.44 -9.83
N LEU A 41 2.88 2.47 -10.49
CA LEU A 41 2.75 3.84 -9.99
C LEU A 41 1.28 4.27 -10.07
N PRO A 42 0.48 4.08 -9.01
CA PRO A 42 -0.89 4.60 -8.97
C PRO A 42 -0.86 6.12 -8.74
N SER A 43 -1.29 6.90 -9.73
CA SER A 43 -1.20 8.36 -9.74
C SER A 43 -2.55 9.01 -9.90
N LEU A 44 -2.72 10.15 -9.24
CA LEU A 44 -3.69 11.17 -9.63
C LEU A 44 -3.04 12.11 -10.65
N PHE A 45 -3.83 12.72 -11.54
CA PHE A 45 -3.28 13.73 -12.44
C PHE A 45 -2.59 14.88 -11.69
N SER A 46 -3.14 15.31 -10.56
CA SER A 46 -2.56 16.38 -9.73
C SER A 46 -1.12 16.09 -9.22
N GLU A 47 -0.69 14.84 -9.18
CA GLU A 47 0.68 14.50 -8.77
C GLU A 47 1.71 14.85 -9.87
N LEU A 48 1.29 14.86 -11.14
CA LEU A 48 2.13 15.29 -12.26
C LEU A 48 2.48 16.79 -12.19
N GLU A 49 1.59 17.58 -11.57
CA GLU A 49 1.78 19.02 -11.35
C GLU A 49 2.55 19.31 -10.06
N GLY A 50 2.78 18.29 -9.22
CA GLY A 50 3.50 18.37 -7.96
C GLY A 50 5.02 18.38 -8.15
N LYS A 51 5.74 18.39 -7.02
CA LYS A 51 7.22 18.32 -7.01
C LYS A 51 7.75 16.89 -6.89
N ALA A 52 6.97 16.00 -6.26
CA ALA A 52 7.40 14.65 -5.93
C ALA A 52 7.52 13.76 -7.17
N LEU A 53 6.43 13.62 -7.93
CA LEU A 53 6.39 12.69 -9.07
C LEU A 53 7.42 13.03 -10.17
N PRO A 54 7.62 14.28 -10.60
CA PRO A 54 8.68 14.60 -11.56
C PRO A 54 10.08 14.15 -11.09
N ALA A 55 10.43 14.45 -9.83
CA ALA A 55 11.71 14.01 -9.26
C ALA A 55 11.81 12.47 -9.17
N THR A 56 10.72 11.79 -8.80
CA THR A 56 10.64 10.33 -8.78
C THR A 56 10.88 9.74 -10.17
N ILE A 57 10.28 10.30 -11.22
CA ILE A 57 10.47 9.84 -12.61
C ILE A 57 11.91 10.03 -13.07
N ASP A 58 12.58 11.11 -12.69
CA ASP A 58 14.02 11.33 -12.98
C ASP A 58 14.91 10.27 -12.33
N HIS A 59 14.55 9.78 -11.15
CA HIS A 59 15.22 8.66 -10.50
C HIS A 59 14.92 7.32 -11.19
N ILE A 60 13.66 7.04 -11.50
CA ILE A 60 13.22 5.80 -12.16
C ILE A 60 13.84 5.68 -13.55
N ALA A 61 13.95 6.77 -14.31
CA ALA A 61 14.57 6.78 -15.63
C ALA A 61 16.03 6.27 -15.63
N LYS A 62 16.72 6.35 -14.50
CA LYS A 62 18.09 5.87 -14.31
C LYS A 62 18.19 4.43 -13.81
N VAL A 63 17.06 3.78 -13.49
CA VAL A 63 17.02 2.40 -13.00
C VAL A 63 17.26 1.44 -14.16
N PRO A 64 18.32 0.61 -14.12
CA PRO A 64 18.72 -0.18 -15.30
C PRO A 64 17.99 -1.54 -15.41
N TYR A 65 17.36 -2.02 -14.34
CA TYR A 65 16.82 -3.39 -14.23
C TYR A 65 15.31 -3.50 -14.44
N LEU A 66 14.60 -2.38 -14.64
CA LEU A 66 13.16 -2.40 -14.88
C LEU A 66 12.82 -2.75 -16.33
N ASN A 67 11.98 -3.75 -16.50
CA ASN A 67 11.46 -4.17 -17.81
C ASN A 67 10.17 -3.42 -18.18
N GLU A 68 9.33 -3.11 -17.19
CA GLU A 68 8.05 -2.43 -17.42
C GLU A 68 7.70 -1.49 -16.26
N VAL A 69 7.17 -0.30 -16.60
CA VAL A 69 6.56 0.64 -15.65
C VAL A 69 5.10 0.82 -16.01
N VAL A 70 4.20 0.52 -15.09
CA VAL A 70 2.74 0.61 -15.27
C VAL A 70 2.23 1.77 -14.44
N ILE A 71 1.69 2.79 -15.09
CA ILE A 71 1.17 3.99 -14.45
C ILE A 71 -0.36 3.93 -14.50
N GLY A 72 -1.02 3.89 -13.35
CA GLY A 72 -2.48 4.04 -13.28
C GLY A 72 -2.84 5.50 -13.08
N LEU A 73 -3.55 6.11 -14.02
CA LEU A 73 -3.92 7.52 -13.98
C LEU A 73 -5.41 7.67 -13.66
N ASP A 74 -5.69 8.24 -12.50
CA ASP A 74 -7.04 8.57 -12.03
C ASP A 74 -7.31 10.08 -12.11
N ARG A 75 -8.59 10.44 -12.26
CA ARG A 75 -9.11 11.81 -12.27
C ARG A 75 -8.48 12.67 -13.37
N ALA A 76 -8.40 12.12 -14.57
CA ALA A 76 -7.79 12.77 -15.72
C ALA A 76 -8.79 12.94 -16.87
N THR A 77 -8.88 14.17 -17.42
CA THR A 77 -9.54 14.43 -18.69
C THR A 77 -8.74 13.88 -19.87
N LYS A 78 -9.28 13.95 -21.08
CA LYS A 78 -8.57 13.54 -22.29
C LYS A 78 -7.27 14.34 -22.49
N GLU A 79 -7.33 15.65 -22.32
CA GLU A 79 -6.17 16.56 -22.47
C GLU A 79 -5.11 16.27 -21.38
N GLN A 80 -5.56 15.95 -20.17
CA GLN A 80 -4.69 15.57 -19.07
C GLN A 80 -4.03 14.20 -19.32
N TYR A 81 -4.74 13.26 -19.93
CA TYR A 81 -4.16 11.98 -20.33
C TYR A 81 -3.09 12.17 -21.43
N GLN A 82 -3.35 13.00 -22.44
CA GLN A 82 -2.36 13.35 -23.48
C GLN A 82 -1.11 14.00 -22.87
N TYR A 83 -1.30 14.90 -21.90
CA TYR A 83 -0.20 15.48 -21.13
C TYR A 83 0.60 14.40 -20.39
N ALA A 84 -0.09 13.48 -19.73
CA ALA A 84 0.55 12.39 -18.99
C ALA A 84 1.38 11.47 -19.91
N LEU A 85 0.87 11.13 -21.09
CA LEU A 85 1.63 10.36 -22.10
C LEU A 85 2.95 11.06 -22.46
N LYS A 86 2.90 12.37 -22.71
CA LYS A 86 4.08 13.17 -22.99
C LYS A 86 5.03 13.26 -21.79
N PHE A 87 4.48 13.42 -20.59
CA PHE A 87 5.26 13.48 -19.36
C PHE A 87 6.04 12.17 -19.13
N PHE A 88 5.40 11.01 -19.22
CA PHE A 88 6.04 9.73 -19.00
C PHE A 88 6.89 9.23 -20.18
N SER A 89 6.83 9.88 -21.36
CA SER A 89 7.66 9.51 -22.51
C SER A 89 9.18 9.66 -22.27
N HIS A 90 9.57 10.35 -21.19
CA HIS A 90 10.97 10.45 -20.75
C HIS A 90 11.53 9.15 -20.15
N LEU A 91 10.66 8.22 -19.78
CA LEU A 91 11.08 6.92 -19.27
C LEU A 91 11.67 6.06 -20.40
N PRO A 92 12.93 5.61 -20.28
CA PRO A 92 13.54 4.74 -21.29
C PRO A 92 12.99 3.30 -21.23
N GLN A 93 12.42 2.92 -20.07
CA GLN A 93 11.81 1.61 -19.88
C GLN A 93 10.50 1.49 -20.66
N GLN A 94 10.12 0.26 -21.02
CA GLN A 94 8.76 -0.01 -21.52
C GLN A 94 7.75 0.49 -20.48
N HIS A 95 6.84 1.36 -20.89
CA HIS A 95 5.84 1.90 -19.97
C HIS A 95 4.47 2.04 -20.61
N ARG A 96 3.43 2.03 -19.78
CA ARG A 96 2.04 2.28 -20.18
C ARG A 96 1.30 3.09 -19.11
N VAL A 97 0.50 4.02 -19.58
CA VAL A 97 -0.41 4.81 -18.76
C VAL A 97 -1.81 4.27 -18.95
N LEU A 98 -2.41 3.74 -17.90
CA LEU A 98 -3.80 3.32 -17.85
C LEU A 98 -4.68 4.53 -17.58
N TRP A 99 -5.49 4.93 -18.52
CA TRP A 99 -6.44 6.03 -18.33
C TRP A 99 -7.72 5.48 -17.71
N ASN A 100 -7.81 5.46 -16.38
CA ASN A 100 -8.92 4.85 -15.64
C ASN A 100 -10.27 5.57 -15.89
N ASP A 101 -10.25 6.83 -16.28
CA ASP A 101 -11.45 7.62 -16.67
C ASP A 101 -11.70 7.60 -18.18
N GLY A 102 -10.85 6.94 -18.95
CA GLY A 102 -10.97 6.85 -20.39
C GLY A 102 -12.12 5.95 -20.85
N PRO A 103 -12.69 6.24 -22.04
CA PRO A 103 -13.90 5.56 -22.50
C PRO A 103 -13.74 4.04 -22.64
N ARG A 104 -12.55 3.54 -23.02
CA ARG A 104 -12.30 2.12 -23.20
C ARG A 104 -12.25 1.36 -21.86
N LEU A 105 -11.54 1.90 -20.87
CA LEU A 105 -11.53 1.31 -19.54
C LEU A 105 -12.87 1.45 -18.82
N GLN A 106 -13.59 2.57 -19.02
CA GLN A 106 -14.95 2.74 -18.49
C GLN A 106 -15.93 1.73 -19.11
N ALA A 107 -15.81 1.42 -20.41
CA ALA A 107 -16.63 0.39 -21.04
C ALA A 107 -16.36 -1.00 -20.44
N LEU A 108 -15.11 -1.35 -20.21
CA LEU A 108 -14.75 -2.61 -19.55
C LEU A 108 -15.25 -2.64 -18.09
N ASP A 109 -15.12 -1.54 -17.35
CA ASP A 109 -15.63 -1.40 -15.98
C ASP A 109 -17.16 -1.62 -15.93
N GLU A 110 -17.90 -1.08 -16.88
CA GLU A 110 -19.36 -1.26 -16.98
C GLU A 110 -19.74 -2.71 -17.30
N GLU A 111 -18.98 -3.41 -18.16
CA GLU A 111 -19.19 -4.85 -18.38
C GLU A 111 -18.97 -5.65 -17.11
N LEU A 112 -17.86 -5.38 -16.38
CA LEU A 112 -17.57 -6.03 -15.11
C LEU A 112 -18.61 -5.70 -14.03
N ARG A 113 -19.16 -4.48 -14.05
CA ARG A 113 -20.21 -4.06 -13.12
C ARG A 113 -21.50 -4.86 -13.34
N LYS A 114 -21.89 -5.12 -14.59
CA LYS A 114 -23.03 -5.98 -14.92
C LYS A 114 -22.87 -7.41 -14.41
N LEU A 115 -21.64 -7.89 -14.33
CA LEU A 115 -21.30 -9.19 -13.76
C LEU A 115 -21.11 -9.17 -12.22
N GLY A 116 -21.23 -7.99 -11.58
CA GLY A 116 -20.96 -7.83 -10.14
C GLY A 116 -19.48 -7.98 -9.77
N LEU A 117 -18.57 -7.71 -10.71
CA LEU A 117 -17.13 -7.92 -10.57
C LEU A 117 -16.31 -6.62 -10.58
N ALA A 118 -16.91 -5.48 -10.91
CA ALA A 118 -16.22 -4.20 -10.89
C ALA A 118 -16.00 -3.70 -9.46
N PRO A 119 -14.93 -2.90 -9.22
CA PRO A 119 -14.78 -2.13 -7.99
C PRO A 119 -15.98 -1.20 -7.76
N LYS A 120 -16.47 -1.15 -6.52
CA LYS A 120 -17.64 -0.33 -6.18
C LYS A 120 -17.31 1.15 -5.99
N GLU A 121 -16.11 1.43 -5.50
CA GLU A 121 -15.64 2.80 -5.18
C GLU A 121 -14.46 3.20 -6.06
N LEU A 122 -14.40 4.48 -6.40
CA LEU A 122 -13.25 5.09 -7.05
C LEU A 122 -12.18 5.39 -5.99
N GLY A 123 -10.93 5.06 -6.26
CA GLY A 123 -9.83 5.33 -5.34
C GLY A 123 -8.56 4.54 -5.65
N LYS A 124 -7.57 4.67 -4.77
CA LYS A 124 -6.25 4.03 -4.92
C LYS A 124 -6.38 2.51 -5.15
N GLY A 125 -7.25 1.82 -4.39
CA GLY A 125 -7.42 0.38 -4.53
C GLY A 125 -7.92 -0.03 -5.92
N ARG A 126 -8.90 0.70 -6.52
CA ARG A 126 -9.33 0.46 -7.91
C ARG A 126 -8.19 0.68 -8.90
N ASN A 127 -7.46 1.77 -8.75
CA ASN A 127 -6.31 2.09 -9.60
C ASN A 127 -5.27 0.97 -9.55
N VAL A 128 -4.85 0.58 -8.35
CA VAL A 128 -3.88 -0.52 -8.14
C VAL A 128 -4.40 -1.83 -8.74
N TRP A 129 -5.69 -2.14 -8.58
CA TRP A 129 -6.29 -3.36 -9.12
C TRP A 129 -6.22 -3.43 -10.65
N TYR A 130 -6.53 -2.33 -11.35
CA TYR A 130 -6.39 -2.28 -12.82
C TYR A 130 -4.92 -2.38 -13.25
N CYS A 131 -3.99 -1.73 -12.54
CA CYS A 131 -2.56 -1.88 -12.80
C CYS A 131 -2.09 -3.33 -12.62
N MET A 132 -2.53 -4.02 -11.57
CA MET A 132 -2.26 -5.45 -11.37
C MET A 132 -2.81 -6.30 -12.51
N GLY A 133 -4.03 -6.04 -12.96
CA GLY A 133 -4.63 -6.70 -14.12
C GLY A 133 -3.83 -6.47 -15.40
N PHE A 134 -3.33 -5.26 -15.61
CA PHE A 134 -2.50 -4.96 -16.77
C PHE A 134 -1.14 -5.69 -16.70
N VAL A 135 -0.51 -5.76 -15.54
CA VAL A 135 0.71 -6.56 -15.33
C VAL A 135 0.49 -8.04 -15.69
N LEU A 136 -0.66 -8.59 -15.28
CA LEU A 136 -1.05 -9.96 -15.65
C LEU A 136 -1.27 -10.10 -17.16
N ALA A 137 -1.96 -9.14 -17.76
CA ALA A 137 -2.30 -9.13 -19.20
C ALA A 137 -1.07 -8.95 -20.08
N SER A 138 -0.14 -8.06 -19.72
CA SER A 138 1.09 -7.80 -20.48
C SER A 138 2.06 -8.98 -20.44
N ASN A 139 2.05 -9.72 -19.34
CA ASN A 139 2.91 -10.88 -19.10
C ASN A 139 4.42 -10.61 -19.32
N ARG A 140 4.87 -9.38 -19.04
CA ARG A 140 6.25 -8.92 -19.31
C ARG A 140 7.16 -9.01 -18.10
N VAL A 141 6.60 -9.21 -16.90
CA VAL A 141 7.36 -9.20 -15.64
C VAL A 141 6.99 -10.39 -14.76
N GLU A 142 7.94 -10.83 -13.94
CA GLU A 142 7.79 -11.93 -12.98
C GLU A 142 7.71 -11.44 -11.53
N SER A 143 8.20 -10.24 -11.27
CA SER A 143 8.07 -9.57 -9.98
C SER A 143 7.79 -8.10 -10.19
N VAL A 144 6.96 -7.51 -9.33
CA VAL A 144 6.53 -6.12 -9.45
C VAL A 144 6.56 -5.42 -8.10
N ALA A 145 7.07 -4.20 -8.07
CA ALA A 145 6.97 -3.30 -6.93
C ALA A 145 5.84 -2.29 -7.15
N LEU A 146 5.31 -1.75 -6.07
CA LEU A 146 4.39 -0.63 -6.06
C LEU A 146 4.97 0.49 -5.19
N HIS A 147 4.98 1.71 -5.71
CA HIS A 147 5.34 2.93 -5.00
C HIS A 147 4.24 3.98 -5.10
N ASP A 148 4.06 4.76 -4.05
CA ASP A 148 3.24 5.96 -4.10
C ASP A 148 3.92 7.05 -4.94
N CYS A 149 3.12 7.95 -5.54
CA CYS A 149 3.61 8.99 -6.44
C CYS A 149 3.95 10.32 -5.76
N ASP A 150 3.68 10.43 -4.46
CA ASP A 150 3.83 11.66 -3.68
C ASP A 150 5.06 11.66 -2.75
N ILE A 151 6.02 10.75 -2.96
CA ILE A 151 7.24 10.60 -2.18
C ILE A 151 8.21 11.74 -2.48
N LEU A 152 8.43 12.63 -1.51
CA LEU A 152 9.34 13.79 -1.64
C LEU A 152 10.81 13.41 -1.49
N THR A 153 11.10 12.34 -0.76
CA THR A 153 12.45 11.84 -0.47
C THR A 153 12.82 10.63 -1.31
N TYR A 154 12.23 10.51 -2.51
CA TYR A 154 12.46 9.35 -3.37
C TYR A 154 13.93 9.21 -3.77
N ASP A 155 14.44 8.00 -3.60
CA ASP A 155 15.78 7.59 -4.02
C ASP A 155 15.70 6.20 -4.68
N ARG A 156 16.62 5.88 -5.59
CA ARG A 156 16.65 4.57 -6.27
C ARG A 156 16.84 3.39 -5.31
N SER A 157 17.45 3.62 -4.16
CA SER A 157 17.63 2.59 -3.12
C SER A 157 16.31 2.11 -2.55
N LEU A 158 15.27 2.97 -2.48
CA LEU A 158 13.91 2.60 -2.08
C LEU A 158 13.40 1.42 -2.91
N LEU A 159 13.43 1.57 -4.23
CA LEU A 159 12.98 0.54 -5.15
C LEU A 159 13.87 -0.70 -5.11
N ALA A 160 15.20 -0.48 -5.14
CA ALA A 160 16.16 -1.58 -5.14
C ALA A 160 15.98 -2.48 -3.90
N ARG A 161 15.88 -1.90 -2.71
CA ARG A 161 15.69 -2.65 -1.45
C ARG A 161 14.31 -3.32 -1.35
N LEU A 162 13.28 -2.69 -1.89
CA LEU A 162 11.92 -3.21 -1.87
C LEU A 162 11.75 -4.42 -2.77
N ILE A 163 12.28 -4.35 -4.01
CA ILE A 163 12.07 -5.42 -5.00
C ILE A 163 13.06 -6.56 -4.87
N TYR A 164 14.23 -6.32 -4.26
CA TYR A 164 15.30 -7.30 -4.14
C TYR A 164 14.86 -8.65 -3.58
N PRO A 165 14.05 -8.73 -2.48
CA PRO A 165 13.68 -10.01 -1.91
C PRO A 165 12.85 -10.90 -2.82
N VAL A 166 11.95 -10.32 -3.61
CA VAL A 166 11.09 -11.06 -4.56
C VAL A 166 11.77 -11.30 -5.91
N ALA A 167 12.77 -10.47 -6.25
CA ALA A 167 13.55 -10.58 -7.48
C ALA A 167 14.65 -11.65 -7.38
N ASN A 168 15.28 -11.81 -6.22
CA ASN A 168 16.41 -12.71 -6.03
C ASN A 168 16.01 -14.17 -6.27
N PRO A 169 16.61 -14.88 -7.25
CA PRO A 169 16.26 -16.27 -7.56
C PRO A 169 16.55 -17.27 -6.43
N GLN A 170 17.42 -16.92 -5.51
CA GLN A 170 17.79 -17.78 -4.36
C GLN A 170 16.84 -17.58 -3.17
N PHE A 171 16.05 -16.49 -3.15
CA PHE A 171 15.11 -16.21 -2.10
C PHE A 171 13.72 -16.79 -2.44
N ASN A 172 13.01 -17.19 -1.39
CA ASN A 172 11.71 -17.84 -1.54
C ASN A 172 10.53 -16.93 -1.12
N TYR A 173 10.72 -15.60 -1.22
CA TYR A 173 9.67 -14.66 -0.87
C TYR A 173 8.71 -14.42 -2.04
N GLU A 174 7.42 -14.38 -1.70
CA GLU A 174 6.32 -14.01 -2.60
C GLU A 174 5.92 -12.54 -2.45
N PHE A 175 6.20 -11.98 -1.27
CA PHE A 175 5.82 -10.63 -0.92
C PHE A 175 6.88 -9.99 -0.02
N CYS A 176 7.13 -8.71 -0.26
CA CYS A 176 7.95 -7.87 0.61
C CYS A 176 7.23 -6.56 0.89
N LYS A 177 7.17 -6.17 2.16
CA LYS A 177 6.66 -4.88 2.64
C LYS A 177 7.80 -3.94 2.95
N GLY A 178 7.78 -2.71 2.41
CA GLY A 178 8.71 -1.66 2.81
C GLY A 178 8.40 -1.15 4.22
N PHE A 179 9.44 -0.77 4.96
CA PHE A 179 9.30 0.05 6.15
C PHE A 179 10.40 1.11 6.22
N TYR A 180 10.12 2.18 6.94
CA TYR A 180 10.97 3.36 7.03
C TYR A 180 10.58 4.24 8.21
N ALA A 181 11.48 5.13 8.63
CA ALA A 181 11.16 6.16 9.60
C ALA A 181 10.47 7.34 8.90
N ARG A 182 9.27 7.73 9.41
CA ARG A 182 8.53 8.90 8.93
C ARG A 182 9.06 10.14 9.61
N VAL A 183 10.20 10.63 9.14
CA VAL A 183 10.85 11.84 9.65
C VAL A 183 11.01 12.85 8.52
N ALA A 184 10.47 14.07 8.73
CA ALA A 184 10.60 15.19 7.82
C ALA A 184 10.53 16.52 8.57
N ASP A 185 11.18 17.55 8.10
CA ASP A 185 11.18 18.90 8.68
C ASP A 185 11.51 18.92 10.19
N GLY A 186 12.38 18.03 10.65
CA GLY A 186 12.74 17.90 12.05
C GLY A 186 11.60 17.39 12.95
N LYS A 187 10.63 16.65 12.41
CA LYS A 187 9.45 16.11 13.13
C LYS A 187 9.28 14.63 12.85
N ILE A 188 8.70 13.92 13.83
CA ILE A 188 8.20 12.56 13.65
C ILE A 188 6.78 12.62 13.07
N ASN A 189 6.57 11.96 11.94
CA ASN A 189 5.29 11.85 11.23
C ASN A 189 4.68 10.43 11.37
N GLY A 190 3.68 10.09 10.56
CA GLY A 190 3.08 8.75 10.53
C GLY A 190 2.12 8.46 11.68
N ARG A 191 1.32 9.44 12.12
CA ARG A 191 0.37 9.34 13.25
C ARG A 191 -0.54 8.13 13.17
N VAL A 192 -1.07 7.80 11.99
CA VAL A 192 -2.03 6.68 11.86
C VAL A 192 -1.36 5.35 12.19
N SER A 193 -0.14 5.09 11.73
CA SER A 193 0.60 3.87 12.11
C SER A 193 0.96 3.90 13.60
N ARG A 194 1.57 5.00 14.08
CA ARG A 194 2.10 5.11 15.45
C ARG A 194 1.01 5.14 16.52
N LEU A 195 -0.06 5.90 16.29
CA LEU A 195 -1.06 6.21 17.31
C LEU A 195 -2.42 5.55 17.09
N LEU A 196 -2.69 4.96 15.91
CA LEU A 196 -3.89 4.16 15.69
C LEU A 196 -3.54 2.67 15.54
N VAL A 197 -2.83 2.29 14.46
CA VAL A 197 -2.73 0.86 14.09
C VAL A 197 -1.97 0.08 15.15
N THR A 198 -0.78 0.50 15.53
CA THR A 198 0.02 -0.22 16.53
C THR A 198 -0.66 -0.29 17.90
N PRO A 199 -1.16 0.81 18.49
CA PRO A 199 -1.89 0.73 19.76
C PRO A 199 -3.19 -0.08 19.67
N LEU A 200 -3.90 -0.03 18.53
CA LEU A 200 -5.13 -0.81 18.33
C LEU A 200 -4.83 -2.32 18.24
N LEU A 201 -3.79 -2.72 17.52
CA LEU A 201 -3.35 -4.11 17.48
C LEU A 201 -3.00 -4.63 18.90
N ARG A 202 -2.29 -3.83 19.69
CA ARG A 202 -1.98 -4.15 21.10
C ARG A 202 -3.24 -4.25 21.95
N ALA A 203 -4.18 -3.30 21.81
CA ALA A 203 -5.47 -3.34 22.50
C ALA A 203 -6.30 -4.57 22.13
N LEU A 204 -6.32 -4.94 20.85
CA LEU A 204 -6.99 -6.15 20.36
C LEU A 204 -6.34 -7.42 20.95
N LYS A 205 -5.01 -7.51 20.97
CA LYS A 205 -4.30 -8.63 21.62
C LYS A 205 -4.63 -8.73 23.12
N HIS A 206 -4.68 -7.61 23.83
CA HIS A 206 -5.07 -7.57 25.25
C HIS A 206 -6.53 -8.00 25.49
N THR A 207 -7.44 -7.60 24.59
CA THR A 207 -8.88 -7.84 24.78
C THR A 207 -9.31 -9.24 24.31
N LEU A 208 -8.74 -9.70 23.18
CA LEU A 208 -9.13 -10.95 22.51
C LEU A 208 -8.24 -12.15 22.86
N GLY A 209 -7.09 -11.89 23.48
CA GLY A 209 -6.07 -12.93 23.74
C GLY A 209 -5.20 -13.24 22.53
N GLN A 210 -4.56 -14.40 22.58
CA GLN A 210 -3.67 -14.88 21.52
C GLN A 210 -4.42 -15.08 20.20
N ASN A 211 -3.89 -14.49 19.13
CA ASN A 211 -4.47 -14.58 17.79
C ASN A 211 -3.35 -14.44 16.74
N ASP A 212 -3.23 -15.43 15.87
CA ASP A 212 -2.15 -15.53 14.88
C ASP A 212 -2.16 -14.37 13.89
N TYR A 213 -3.34 -13.88 13.52
CA TYR A 213 -3.45 -12.71 12.63
C TYR A 213 -2.98 -11.42 13.31
N LEU A 214 -3.32 -11.22 14.58
CA LEU A 214 -2.85 -10.05 15.34
C LEU A 214 -1.34 -10.11 15.56
N GLU A 215 -0.77 -11.30 15.77
CA GLU A 215 0.67 -11.51 15.87
C GLU A 215 1.36 -11.20 14.54
N PHE A 216 0.79 -11.68 13.44
CA PHE A 216 1.26 -11.38 12.09
C PHE A 216 1.25 -9.88 11.80
N MET A 217 0.15 -9.18 12.06
CA MET A 217 0.03 -7.74 11.83
C MET A 217 0.99 -6.91 12.69
N ASP A 218 1.17 -7.30 13.96
CA ASP A 218 2.07 -6.63 14.90
C ASP A 218 3.57 -6.88 14.60
N SER A 219 3.87 -7.85 13.73
CA SER A 219 5.24 -8.12 13.25
C SER A 219 5.73 -7.08 12.24
N PHE A 220 4.85 -6.35 11.57
CA PHE A 220 5.23 -5.33 10.60
C PHE A 220 5.59 -4.02 11.29
N ARG A 221 6.79 -3.50 11.00
CA ARG A 221 7.27 -2.23 11.55
C ARG A 221 6.47 -1.02 11.05
N TYR A 222 6.00 -1.08 9.80
CA TYR A 222 5.13 -0.05 9.21
C TYR A 222 4.02 -0.69 8.38
N PRO A 223 2.93 -1.17 9.00
CA PRO A 223 1.87 -1.91 8.29
C PRO A 223 1.13 -1.07 7.22
N LEU A 224 1.13 0.26 7.35
CA LEU A 224 0.50 1.18 6.39
C LEU A 224 1.43 1.74 5.32
N ALA A 225 2.66 1.21 5.16
CA ALA A 225 3.51 1.62 4.04
C ALA A 225 2.79 1.36 2.71
N GLY A 226 2.78 2.32 1.79
CA GLY A 226 2.26 2.15 0.44
C GLY A 226 3.17 1.32 -0.45
N GLU A 227 4.42 1.09 0.00
CA GLU A 227 5.47 0.42 -0.74
C GLU A 227 5.48 -1.07 -0.43
N PHE A 228 5.23 -1.87 -1.45
CA PHE A 228 5.33 -3.33 -1.37
C PHE A 228 5.68 -3.94 -2.72
N SER A 229 6.21 -5.15 -2.71
CA SER A 229 6.52 -5.89 -3.92
C SER A 229 5.98 -7.31 -3.87
N PHE A 230 5.66 -7.86 -5.05
CA PHE A 230 5.08 -9.18 -5.21
C PHE A 230 5.78 -9.99 -6.29
N ARG A 231 5.70 -11.31 -6.18
CA ARG A 231 5.75 -12.18 -7.34
C ARG A 231 4.46 -12.03 -8.14
N ARG A 232 4.55 -12.06 -9.48
CA ARG A 232 3.40 -11.83 -10.36
C ARG A 232 2.22 -12.73 -10.03
N ASP A 233 2.47 -14.00 -9.71
CA ASP A 233 1.40 -14.98 -9.46
C ASP A 233 0.50 -14.58 -8.27
N VAL A 234 1.06 -13.84 -7.29
CA VAL A 234 0.29 -13.30 -6.17
C VAL A 234 -0.87 -12.42 -6.63
N LEU A 235 -0.67 -11.66 -7.71
CA LEU A 235 -1.67 -10.71 -8.24
C LEU A 235 -2.95 -11.40 -8.73
N ASN A 236 -2.88 -12.69 -9.09
CA ASN A 236 -4.04 -13.45 -9.52
C ASN A 236 -5.02 -13.73 -8.37
N ASP A 237 -4.49 -13.93 -7.15
CA ASP A 237 -5.23 -14.54 -6.05
C ASP A 237 -5.72 -13.53 -5.04
N ILE A 238 -5.04 -12.38 -4.89
CA ILE A 238 -5.37 -11.41 -3.85
C ILE A 238 -6.63 -10.60 -4.16
N ARG A 239 -7.41 -10.37 -3.11
CA ARG A 239 -8.54 -9.44 -3.11
C ARG A 239 -8.13 -8.21 -2.33
N ILE A 240 -8.22 -7.05 -2.93
CA ILE A 240 -7.84 -5.81 -2.28
C ILE A 240 -9.07 -4.93 -2.05
N PRO A 241 -9.11 -4.17 -0.94
CA PRO A 241 -10.16 -3.18 -0.72
C PRO A 241 -10.01 -2.00 -1.69
N SER A 242 -11.13 -1.38 -2.06
CA SER A 242 -11.12 -0.13 -2.82
C SER A 242 -10.96 1.12 -1.95
N ASP A 243 -11.17 1.02 -0.62
CA ASP A 243 -11.09 2.09 0.36
C ASP A 243 -9.68 2.27 0.98
N TRP A 244 -9.59 3.07 2.07
CA TRP A 244 -8.35 3.31 2.81
C TRP A 244 -7.82 2.08 3.59
N GLY A 245 -8.49 0.96 3.51
CA GLY A 245 -8.03 -0.31 4.07
C GLY A 245 -7.09 -1.09 3.15
N LEU A 246 -6.62 -0.52 2.03
CA LEU A 246 -5.82 -1.21 1.02
C LEU A 246 -4.62 -1.95 1.61
N GLU A 247 -3.77 -1.28 2.37
CA GLU A 247 -2.55 -1.86 2.94
C GLU A 247 -2.86 -2.98 3.93
N ILE A 248 -3.84 -2.75 4.81
CA ILE A 248 -4.32 -3.77 5.78
C ILE A 248 -4.97 -4.95 5.05
N GLY A 249 -5.71 -4.69 3.98
CA GLY A 249 -6.33 -5.71 3.14
C GLY A 249 -5.30 -6.59 2.44
N VAL A 250 -4.28 -5.98 1.84
CA VAL A 250 -3.15 -6.71 1.23
C VAL A 250 -2.48 -7.61 2.26
N LEU A 251 -2.11 -7.08 3.44
CA LEU A 251 -1.51 -7.91 4.49
C LEU A 251 -2.44 -9.03 4.97
N SER A 252 -3.74 -8.77 5.03
CA SER A 252 -4.74 -9.78 5.40
C SER A 252 -4.84 -10.92 4.38
N GLU A 253 -4.71 -10.61 3.09
CA GLU A 253 -4.68 -11.64 2.03
C GLU A 253 -3.34 -12.38 2.01
N MET A 254 -2.21 -11.71 2.32
CA MET A 254 -0.93 -12.39 2.50
C MET A 254 -0.98 -13.41 3.64
N HIS A 255 -1.51 -13.02 4.81
CA HIS A 255 -1.72 -13.93 5.93
C HIS A 255 -2.63 -15.12 5.58
N ARG A 256 -3.65 -14.90 4.74
CA ARG A 256 -4.60 -15.94 4.35
C ARG A 256 -4.03 -16.94 3.37
N ASN A 257 -3.24 -16.48 2.39
CA ASN A 257 -2.90 -17.26 1.20
C ASN A 257 -1.48 -17.84 1.25
N TYR A 258 -0.60 -17.28 2.09
CA TYR A 258 0.83 -17.61 2.11
C TYR A 258 1.33 -17.93 3.52
N SER A 259 2.26 -18.85 3.63
CA SER A 259 2.95 -19.12 4.89
C SER A 259 3.93 -17.99 5.22
N HIS A 260 4.14 -17.71 6.49
CA HIS A 260 4.90 -16.56 6.97
C HIS A 260 6.35 -16.52 6.48
N ASN A 261 6.97 -17.69 6.25
CA ASN A 261 8.32 -17.80 5.70
C ASN A 261 8.43 -17.41 4.21
N ARG A 262 7.29 -17.17 3.54
CA ARG A 262 7.22 -16.64 2.18
C ARG A 262 7.05 -15.12 2.14
N LEU A 263 7.00 -14.49 3.31
CA LEU A 263 6.72 -13.07 3.48
C LEU A 263 7.88 -12.41 4.20
N CYS A 264 8.24 -11.20 3.77
CA CYS A 264 9.24 -10.40 4.47
C CYS A 264 8.86 -8.92 4.49
N GLN A 265 9.60 -8.17 5.28
CA GLN A 265 9.63 -6.71 5.24
C GLN A 265 11.08 -6.24 5.10
N SER A 266 11.28 -5.12 4.42
CA SER A 266 12.61 -4.56 4.14
C SER A 266 12.73 -3.13 4.62
N ASP A 267 13.86 -2.81 5.22
CA ASP A 267 14.27 -1.44 5.54
C ASP A 267 14.68 -0.73 4.24
N ILE A 268 13.83 0.17 3.76
CA ILE A 268 14.00 0.78 2.43
C ILE A 268 14.48 2.22 2.47
N ALA A 269 14.38 2.91 3.61
CA ALA A 269 14.84 4.28 3.75
C ALA A 269 15.05 4.69 5.22
N ASP A 270 16.10 5.47 5.48
CA ASP A 270 16.37 6.04 6.80
C ASP A 270 15.40 7.17 7.15
N ALA A 271 14.93 7.91 6.14
CA ALA A 271 13.94 8.97 6.27
C ALA A 271 12.99 8.95 5.08
N TYR A 272 11.70 9.18 5.34
CA TYR A 272 10.67 9.15 4.32
C TYR A 272 9.64 10.25 4.55
N ASP A 273 9.43 11.06 3.52
CA ASP A 273 8.41 12.10 3.50
C ASP A 273 7.51 12.01 2.28
N HIS A 274 6.23 12.25 2.51
CA HIS A 274 5.21 12.38 1.47
C HIS A 274 4.09 13.31 1.95
N LYS A 275 3.17 13.63 1.07
CA LYS A 275 2.02 14.51 1.35
C LYS A 275 1.30 14.11 2.63
N HIS A 276 1.06 15.08 3.51
CA HIS A 276 0.34 14.88 4.78
C HIS A 276 -1.16 15.08 4.60
N GLN A 277 -1.96 14.21 5.28
CA GLN A 277 -3.40 14.40 5.41
C GLN A 277 -3.72 15.24 6.66
N ASP A 278 -4.68 16.15 6.52
CA ASP A 278 -5.12 17.01 7.63
C ASP A 278 -5.88 16.24 8.70
N LEU A 279 -5.74 16.69 9.97
CA LEU A 279 -6.53 16.22 11.09
C LEU A 279 -7.99 16.70 10.96
N SER A 280 -8.80 16.12 10.13
CA SER A 280 -10.19 16.53 9.90
C SER A 280 -11.09 16.24 11.10
N LEU A 281 -10.89 16.98 12.20
CA LEU A 281 -11.58 16.77 13.49
C LEU A 281 -13.12 16.83 13.40
N ASN A 282 -13.65 17.57 12.43
CA ASN A 282 -15.08 17.83 12.25
C ASN A 282 -15.64 17.20 10.95
N ASN A 283 -14.87 16.42 10.21
CA ASN A 283 -15.31 15.82 8.96
C ASN A 283 -15.00 14.31 8.91
N ASP A 284 -15.99 13.50 9.22
CA ASP A 284 -15.88 12.03 9.21
C ASP A 284 -15.72 11.42 7.81
N GLN A 285 -15.99 12.21 6.77
CA GLN A 285 -15.95 11.77 5.37
C GLN A 285 -14.62 12.12 4.66
N GLY A 286 -13.64 12.68 5.39
CA GLY A 286 -12.37 13.09 4.81
C GLY A 286 -11.18 12.94 5.74
N GLY A 287 -9.97 13.07 5.16
CA GLY A 287 -8.69 13.08 5.87
C GLY A 287 -8.46 11.87 6.78
N LEU A 288 -7.80 12.12 7.89
CA LEU A 288 -7.44 11.07 8.87
C LEU A 288 -8.65 10.43 9.56
N SER A 289 -9.81 11.13 9.62
CA SER A 289 -11.02 10.55 10.23
C SER A 289 -11.54 9.37 9.39
N LYS A 290 -11.80 9.58 8.10
CA LYS A 290 -12.25 8.50 7.20
C LYS A 290 -11.22 7.36 7.16
N MET A 291 -9.93 7.68 6.99
CA MET A 291 -8.86 6.69 6.96
C MET A 291 -8.87 5.81 8.22
N SER A 292 -8.98 6.40 9.41
CA SER A 292 -8.98 5.66 10.68
C SER A 292 -10.20 4.74 10.83
N ILE A 293 -11.37 5.15 10.35
CA ILE A 293 -12.58 4.33 10.36
C ILE A 293 -12.42 3.13 9.42
N ASP A 294 -12.00 3.36 8.19
CA ASP A 294 -11.86 2.31 7.17
C ASP A 294 -10.82 1.26 7.58
N ILE A 295 -9.66 1.69 8.07
CA ILE A 295 -8.62 0.80 8.60
C ILE A 295 -9.14 -0.03 9.77
N THR A 296 -9.83 0.59 10.72
CA THR A 296 -10.37 -0.10 11.90
C THR A 296 -11.45 -1.12 11.49
N LYS A 297 -12.34 -0.76 10.57
CA LYS A 297 -13.34 -1.68 9.99
C LYS A 297 -12.68 -2.89 9.31
N ALA A 298 -11.59 -2.67 8.57
CA ALA A 298 -10.86 -3.75 7.90
C ALA A 298 -10.30 -4.76 8.92
N LEU A 299 -9.73 -4.29 10.04
CA LEU A 299 -9.24 -5.14 11.13
C LEU A 299 -10.38 -5.94 11.80
N PHE A 300 -11.48 -5.27 12.19
CA PHE A 300 -12.63 -5.93 12.83
C PHE A 300 -13.23 -7.00 11.94
N ARG A 301 -13.39 -6.69 10.66
CA ARG A 301 -13.92 -7.64 9.69
C ARG A 301 -13.02 -8.86 9.53
N LYS A 302 -11.70 -8.66 9.42
CA LYS A 302 -10.77 -9.79 9.30
C LYS A 302 -10.85 -10.69 10.52
N LEU A 303 -10.87 -10.13 11.73
CA LEU A 303 -11.01 -10.89 12.97
C LEU A 303 -12.36 -11.64 13.04
N ALA A 304 -13.45 -11.00 12.62
CA ALA A 304 -14.76 -11.66 12.55
C ALA A 304 -14.77 -12.84 11.58
N THR A 305 -14.07 -12.77 10.43
CA THR A 305 -13.93 -13.91 9.51
C THR A 305 -13.13 -15.07 10.11
N GLN A 306 -12.43 -14.85 11.21
CA GLN A 306 -11.70 -15.86 11.98
C GLN A 306 -12.48 -16.36 13.21
N GLY A 307 -13.73 -15.95 13.34
CA GLY A 307 -14.62 -16.40 14.43
C GLY A 307 -14.66 -15.50 15.64
N THR A 308 -13.99 -14.33 15.62
CA THR A 308 -14.11 -13.35 16.71
C THR A 308 -15.52 -12.76 16.74
N VAL A 309 -16.19 -12.88 17.88
CA VAL A 309 -17.51 -12.28 18.09
C VAL A 309 -17.35 -10.88 18.69
N PHE A 310 -17.91 -9.89 18.01
CA PHE A 310 -17.95 -8.52 18.49
C PHE A 310 -19.35 -8.11 18.92
N ASN A 311 -19.41 -7.33 20.00
CA ASN A 311 -20.60 -6.65 20.48
C ASN A 311 -20.22 -5.24 20.98
N THR A 312 -21.19 -4.46 21.39
CA THR A 312 -20.96 -3.08 21.85
C THR A 312 -20.02 -3.02 23.06
N GLU A 313 -20.12 -3.97 23.97
CA GLU A 313 -19.29 -4.07 25.19
C GLU A 313 -17.84 -4.35 24.81
N THR A 314 -17.61 -5.26 23.87
CA THR A 314 -16.26 -5.55 23.34
C THR A 314 -15.63 -4.29 22.78
N PHE A 315 -16.35 -3.51 21.95
CA PHE A 315 -15.81 -2.26 21.38
C PHE A 315 -15.53 -1.18 22.44
N ARG A 316 -16.36 -1.11 23.50
CA ARG A 316 -16.07 -0.21 24.64
C ARG A 316 -14.77 -0.59 25.34
N THR A 317 -14.56 -1.88 25.59
CA THR A 317 -13.33 -2.40 26.18
C THR A 317 -12.12 -2.11 25.29
N ILE A 318 -12.22 -2.44 23.99
CA ILE A 318 -11.15 -2.15 23.01
C ILE A 318 -10.81 -0.66 23.00
N LYS A 319 -11.82 0.22 22.98
CA LYS A 319 -11.61 1.67 23.02
C LYS A 319 -10.85 2.10 24.28
N ALA A 320 -11.25 1.61 25.46
CA ALA A 320 -10.62 1.98 26.73
C ALA A 320 -9.17 1.51 26.79
N THR A 321 -8.91 0.26 26.40
CA THR A 321 -7.57 -0.33 26.34
C THR A 321 -6.70 0.39 25.32
N TYR A 322 -7.24 0.65 24.11
CA TYR A 322 -6.57 1.42 23.07
C TYR A 322 -6.15 2.80 23.58
N PHE A 323 -7.08 3.55 24.21
CA PHE A 323 -6.83 4.91 24.65
C PHE A 323 -5.64 4.97 25.62
N ARG A 324 -5.58 4.06 26.60
CA ARG A 324 -4.46 3.98 27.54
C ARG A 324 -3.15 3.67 26.84
N ILE A 325 -3.13 2.63 25.98
CA ILE A 325 -1.93 2.23 25.25
C ILE A 325 -1.44 3.36 24.33
N ALA A 326 -2.35 4.07 23.67
CA ALA A 326 -1.99 5.14 22.75
C ALA A 326 -1.35 6.34 23.47
N LEU A 327 -1.81 6.67 24.69
CA LEU A 327 -1.15 7.69 25.52
C LEU A 327 0.27 7.28 25.91
N ASP A 328 0.49 6.02 26.30
CA ASP A 328 1.83 5.50 26.60
C ASP A 328 2.75 5.56 25.37
N PHE A 329 2.19 5.34 24.16
CA PHE A 329 2.94 5.50 22.90
C PHE A 329 3.31 6.95 22.60
N ILE A 330 2.48 7.93 22.95
CA ILE A 330 2.84 9.36 22.80
C ILE A 330 4.08 9.67 23.63
N GLU A 331 4.13 9.22 24.89
CA GLU A 331 5.30 9.41 25.74
C GLU A 331 6.55 8.73 25.16
N THR A 332 6.41 7.48 24.71
CA THR A 332 7.50 6.73 24.08
C THR A 332 8.06 7.46 22.85
N TYR A 333 7.21 7.93 21.95
CA TYR A 333 7.63 8.67 20.76
C TYR A 333 8.14 10.07 21.09
N HIS A 334 7.67 10.70 22.17
CA HIS A 334 8.25 11.95 22.64
C HIS A 334 9.68 11.76 23.09
N ASN A 335 9.97 10.71 23.86
CA ASN A 335 11.32 10.39 24.33
C ASN A 335 12.25 10.09 23.13
N ASP A 336 11.75 9.34 22.13
CA ASP A 336 12.48 9.05 20.89
C ASP A 336 12.75 10.34 20.10
N ALA A 337 11.77 11.24 19.98
CA ALA A 337 11.94 12.53 19.34
C ALA A 337 13.03 13.37 20.03
N VAL A 338 12.99 13.47 21.36
CA VAL A 338 13.97 14.23 22.15
C VAL A 338 15.38 13.66 21.94
N MET A 339 15.54 12.33 22.01
CA MET A 339 16.82 11.66 21.82
C MET A 339 17.43 11.94 20.43
N ASN A 340 16.59 12.07 19.41
CA ASN A 340 17.01 12.32 18.02
C ASN A 340 16.99 13.81 17.63
N GLY A 341 16.75 14.74 18.58
CA GLY A 341 16.69 16.19 18.30
C GLY A 341 15.49 16.59 17.43
N LEU A 342 14.43 15.78 17.41
CA LEU A 342 13.23 16.03 16.63
C LEU A 342 12.14 16.69 17.50
N LYS A 343 11.17 17.32 16.84
CA LYS A 343 10.02 17.95 17.49
C LYS A 343 8.81 17.00 17.43
N LEU A 344 8.08 16.92 18.55
CA LEU A 344 6.80 16.24 18.64
C LEU A 344 5.86 17.08 19.52
N ASP A 345 4.71 17.47 18.97
CA ASP A 345 3.68 18.23 19.67
C ASP A 345 2.73 17.27 20.39
N ILE A 346 2.99 17.02 21.67
CA ILE A 346 2.22 16.12 22.54
C ILE A 346 0.72 16.44 22.50
N HIS A 347 0.34 17.73 22.61
CA HIS A 347 -1.06 18.12 22.61
C HIS A 347 -1.78 17.78 21.30
N SER A 348 -1.10 17.97 20.15
CA SER A 348 -1.63 17.58 18.85
C SER A 348 -1.74 16.04 18.69
N GLU A 349 -0.81 15.29 19.30
CA GLU A 349 -0.86 13.81 19.30
C GLU A 349 -2.00 13.29 20.19
N GLU A 350 -2.23 13.89 21.37
CA GLU A 350 -3.38 13.56 22.25
C GLU A 350 -4.72 13.80 21.54
N LYS A 351 -4.88 14.93 20.85
CA LYS A 351 -6.10 15.20 20.06
C LYS A 351 -6.32 14.16 18.96
N ALA A 352 -5.24 13.70 18.33
CA ALA A 352 -5.34 12.62 17.34
C ALA A 352 -5.78 11.30 17.98
N VAL A 353 -5.27 10.96 19.16
CA VAL A 353 -5.68 9.76 19.92
C VAL A 353 -7.15 9.84 20.34
N GLU A 354 -7.64 11.01 20.77
CA GLU A 354 -9.06 11.23 21.10
C GLU A 354 -9.96 11.01 19.86
N LEU A 355 -9.55 11.56 18.71
CA LEU A 355 -10.25 11.35 17.44
C LEU A 355 -10.29 9.85 17.08
N PHE A 356 -9.16 9.16 17.14
CA PHE A 356 -9.09 7.74 16.81
C PHE A 356 -9.90 6.87 17.77
N ALA A 357 -9.89 7.17 19.08
CA ALA A 357 -10.73 6.49 20.05
C ALA A 357 -12.24 6.64 19.74
N LYS A 358 -12.66 7.82 19.29
CA LYS A 358 -14.04 8.06 18.81
C LYS A 358 -14.33 7.24 17.55
N ASN A 359 -13.39 7.20 16.62
CA ASN A 359 -13.54 6.53 15.33
C ASN A 359 -13.52 4.99 15.47
N ILE A 360 -12.81 4.42 16.43
CA ILE A 360 -12.91 3.00 16.79
C ILE A 360 -14.35 2.61 17.15
N MET A 361 -15.06 3.44 17.95
CA MET A 361 -16.46 3.18 18.27
C MET A 361 -17.36 3.30 17.04
N LYS A 362 -17.15 4.33 16.19
CA LYS A 362 -17.91 4.49 14.95
C LYS A 362 -17.70 3.29 14.01
N ALA A 363 -16.46 2.86 13.83
CA ALA A 363 -16.12 1.68 13.04
C ALA A 363 -16.80 0.42 13.59
N GLY A 364 -16.80 0.25 14.91
CA GLY A 364 -17.47 -0.88 15.57
C GLY A 364 -18.97 -0.87 15.36
N THR A 365 -19.65 0.28 15.53
CA THR A 365 -21.09 0.40 15.27
C THR A 365 -21.41 0.13 13.80
N SER A 366 -20.70 0.77 12.88
CA SER A 366 -20.89 0.53 11.43
C SER A 366 -20.65 -0.94 11.05
N PHE A 367 -19.67 -1.62 11.68
CA PHE A 367 -19.44 -3.04 11.48
C PHE A 367 -20.60 -3.90 11.95
N LEU A 368 -21.19 -3.61 13.12
CA LEU A 368 -22.35 -4.36 13.63
C LEU A 368 -23.59 -4.17 12.75
N ASP A 369 -23.81 -2.95 12.27
CA ASP A 369 -24.94 -2.63 11.39
C ASP A 369 -24.81 -3.31 10.01
N ASN A 370 -23.59 -3.39 9.46
CA ASN A 370 -23.32 -3.99 8.16
C ASN A 370 -21.92 -4.65 8.08
N PRO A 371 -21.77 -5.89 8.57
CA PRO A 371 -20.50 -6.59 8.59
C PRO A 371 -19.93 -6.90 7.18
N MET A 372 -20.77 -6.82 6.14
CA MET A 372 -20.40 -7.12 4.76
C MET A 372 -20.05 -5.86 3.93
N GLU A 373 -20.05 -4.68 4.55
CA GLU A 373 -19.93 -3.40 3.85
C GLU A 373 -18.61 -3.16 3.13
N THR A 374 -17.55 -3.93 3.37
CA THR A 374 -16.31 -3.68 2.64
C THR A 374 -16.36 -4.21 1.23
N PRO A 375 -16.13 -3.35 0.30
CA PRO A 375 -15.95 -3.75 -1.07
C PRO A 375 -14.53 -4.33 -1.27
N PHE A 376 -14.35 -5.61 -0.98
CA PHE A 376 -13.22 -6.31 -1.58
C PHE A 376 -13.45 -6.40 -3.08
N ILE A 377 -12.54 -5.87 -3.84
CA ILE A 377 -12.49 -6.07 -5.27
C ILE A 377 -12.17 -7.54 -5.53
N PRO A 378 -12.88 -8.23 -6.42
CA PRO A 378 -12.62 -9.63 -6.74
C PRO A 378 -11.17 -9.88 -7.17
N SER A 379 -10.62 -11.05 -6.85
CA SER A 379 -9.33 -11.47 -7.40
C SER A 379 -9.42 -11.64 -8.92
N TRP A 380 -8.30 -11.42 -9.61
CA TRP A 380 -8.27 -11.58 -11.07
C TRP A 380 -8.61 -12.98 -11.53
N ASN A 381 -8.27 -14.03 -10.78
CA ASN A 381 -8.71 -15.41 -11.05
C ASN A 381 -10.24 -15.53 -11.11
N ARG A 382 -10.95 -14.87 -10.19
CA ARG A 382 -12.43 -14.86 -10.22
C ARG A 382 -12.96 -14.11 -11.45
N VAL A 383 -12.33 -12.99 -11.79
CA VAL A 383 -12.76 -12.18 -12.94
C VAL A 383 -12.53 -12.94 -14.24
N VAL A 384 -11.35 -13.54 -14.42
CA VAL A 384 -11.01 -14.37 -15.58
C VAL A 384 -11.95 -15.58 -15.70
N SER A 385 -12.32 -16.20 -14.56
CA SER A 385 -13.27 -17.32 -14.58
C SER A 385 -14.66 -16.91 -15.09
N ALA A 386 -15.09 -15.68 -14.85
CA ALA A 386 -16.40 -15.18 -15.30
C ALA A 386 -16.35 -14.54 -16.70
N LYS A 387 -15.21 -13.92 -17.06
CA LYS A 387 -14.95 -13.29 -18.37
C LYS A 387 -13.54 -13.69 -18.83
N PRO A 388 -13.38 -14.81 -19.53
CA PRO A 388 -12.06 -15.38 -19.89
C PRO A 388 -11.17 -14.46 -20.73
N ASP A 389 -11.75 -13.58 -21.53
CA ASP A 389 -11.08 -12.62 -22.40
C ASP A 389 -10.76 -11.27 -21.73
N VAL A 390 -11.03 -11.12 -20.42
CA VAL A 390 -10.94 -9.82 -19.71
C VAL A 390 -9.53 -9.23 -19.75
N LEU A 391 -8.49 -10.05 -19.59
CA LEU A 391 -7.10 -9.59 -19.62
C LEU A 391 -6.71 -9.13 -21.04
N GLU A 392 -7.17 -9.81 -22.07
CA GLU A 392 -6.98 -9.39 -23.46
C GLU A 392 -7.72 -8.06 -23.74
N CYS A 393 -8.97 -7.93 -23.26
CA CYS A 393 -9.74 -6.69 -23.38
C CYS A 393 -9.05 -5.52 -22.67
N LEU A 394 -8.51 -5.74 -21.47
CA LEU A 394 -7.78 -4.72 -20.71
C LEU A 394 -6.50 -4.30 -21.44
N LEU A 395 -5.70 -5.27 -21.89
CA LEU A 395 -4.47 -5.00 -22.65
C LEU A 395 -4.77 -4.18 -23.91
N ARG A 396 -5.77 -4.63 -24.69
CA ARG A 396 -6.20 -3.95 -25.93
C ARG A 396 -6.66 -2.52 -25.64
N ALA A 397 -7.48 -2.30 -24.62
CA ALA A 397 -7.96 -0.96 -24.27
C ALA A 397 -6.80 0.01 -24.00
N VAL A 398 -5.81 -0.42 -23.20
CA VAL A 398 -4.64 0.40 -22.87
C VAL A 398 -3.74 0.64 -24.09
N GLU A 399 -3.48 -0.39 -24.91
CA GLU A 399 -2.63 -0.26 -26.09
C GLU A 399 -3.29 0.61 -27.18
N GLU A 400 -4.61 0.54 -27.33
CA GLU A 400 -5.35 1.40 -28.27
C GLU A 400 -5.39 2.84 -27.82
N ASP A 401 -5.62 3.13 -26.51
CA ASP A 401 -5.54 4.48 -25.97
C ASP A 401 -4.13 5.05 -26.16
N HIS A 402 -3.09 4.26 -25.86
CA HIS A 402 -1.72 4.68 -26.04
C HIS A 402 -1.40 5.04 -27.50
N LYS A 403 -1.83 4.22 -28.47
CA LYS A 403 -1.60 4.45 -29.90
C LYS A 403 -2.38 5.66 -30.43
N GLU A 404 -3.63 5.82 -30.01
CA GLU A 404 -4.50 6.90 -30.48
C GLU A 404 -3.99 8.28 -30.05
N PHE A 405 -3.46 8.38 -28.81
CA PHE A 405 -3.12 9.67 -28.20
C PHE A 405 -1.62 9.95 -28.11
N LEU A 406 -0.76 8.97 -28.40
CA LEU A 406 0.67 9.17 -28.49
C LEU A 406 1.00 9.93 -29.79
N GLY A 407 1.26 11.23 -29.70
CA GLY A 407 1.63 12.07 -30.86
C GLY A 407 0.55 13.03 -31.35
N GLN A 408 -0.59 13.13 -30.63
CA GLN A 408 -1.53 14.25 -30.74
C GLN A 408 -1.14 15.36 -29.70
#